data_28e9613e94fc3665da436ca13d1a23b9
#
_entry.id   28e9613e94fc3665da436ca13d1a23b9
#
_cell.length_a   1.000
_cell.length_b   1.000
_cell.length_c   1.000
_cell.angle_alpha   90.00
_cell.angle_beta   90.00
_cell.angle_gamma   90.00
#
_symmetry.space_group_name_H-M   'P 1'
#
loop_
_entity.id
_entity.type
_entity.pdbx_description
1 polymer ?
#
loop_
_entity_poly.entity_id
_entity_poly.type
_entity_poly.pdbx_seq_one_letter_code
_entity_poly.pdbx_strand_id
1 'polypeptide(L)'
;MPVNLSAPNPATLLPVSGVKLGIAEANVRKPGRKDLLVVQLEDGARVAGVFTQNRFCAAPVVVSRQHLSTLDAHQSIRALVVNTGCANAGTGSDGLKHARETCVALAKLMGCAPSQVLPFSTGVIMEPLPVDRVIAGLPQCLADLKPANWANAAQAIMTTDTVPKAASRQFNIGDVQITVTGIAKGAGMIRPNMATMLGYVATDARVSLPLVKRAVAHAAQHSFNCITVDGDTSTNDSFILMASGKAAMSA
;
A
#
# COMPACT_ATOMS: atom_id res chain seq x y z
N MET A 1 13.01 17.30 10.77
CA MET A 1 13.11 17.32 9.29
C MET A 1 14.06 16.21 8.88
N PRO A 2 13.79 15.46 7.81
CA PRO A 2 14.74 14.46 7.35
C PRO A 2 16.02 15.15 6.89
N VAL A 3 17.14 14.67 7.36
CA VAL A 3 18.46 15.18 6.98
C VAL A 3 18.87 14.49 5.68
N ASN A 4 19.29 15.27 4.70
CA ASN A 4 19.77 14.78 3.39
C ASN A 4 18.73 13.97 2.56
N LEU A 5 17.43 14.15 2.80
CA LEU A 5 16.38 13.55 2.00
C LEU A 5 15.75 14.61 1.09
N SER A 6 15.85 14.41 -0.21
CA SER A 6 15.16 15.20 -1.25
C SER A 6 13.98 14.39 -1.83
N ALA A 7 13.01 15.10 -2.40
CA ALA A 7 11.96 14.45 -3.17
C ALA A 7 12.56 13.64 -4.34
N PRO A 8 12.06 12.43 -4.61
CA PRO A 8 12.56 11.62 -5.72
C PRO A 8 12.25 12.33 -7.05
N ASN A 9 13.18 12.25 -7.99
CA ASN A 9 12.93 12.71 -9.34
C ASN A 9 11.89 11.78 -10.01
N PRO A 10 10.71 12.27 -10.43
CA PRO A 10 9.68 11.43 -11.05
C PRO A 10 10.18 10.66 -12.28
N ALA A 11 11.13 11.20 -13.03
CA ALA A 11 11.69 10.55 -14.22
C ALA A 11 12.51 9.29 -13.90
N THR A 12 12.96 9.13 -12.65
CA THR A 12 13.71 7.94 -12.21
C THR A 12 12.82 6.84 -11.63
N LEU A 13 11.52 7.11 -11.50
CA LEU A 13 10.56 6.13 -10.99
C LEU A 13 9.98 5.34 -12.16
N LEU A 14 10.37 4.08 -12.22
CA LEU A 14 10.06 3.20 -13.32
C LEU A 14 8.70 2.53 -13.16
N PRO A 15 7.88 2.43 -14.22
CA PRO A 15 6.66 1.64 -14.19
C PRO A 15 6.99 0.17 -14.01
N VAL A 16 6.13 -0.55 -13.28
CA VAL A 16 6.19 -1.99 -13.10
C VAL A 16 5.09 -2.64 -13.93
N SER A 17 5.45 -3.53 -14.83
CA SER A 17 4.48 -4.22 -15.69
C SER A 17 3.41 -4.93 -14.85
N GLY A 18 2.13 -4.78 -15.23
CA GLY A 18 1.00 -5.36 -14.50
C GLY A 18 0.57 -4.59 -13.25
N VAL A 19 1.10 -3.37 -13.03
CA VAL A 19 0.74 -2.49 -11.91
C VAL A 19 0.37 -1.11 -12.43
N LYS A 20 -0.77 -0.58 -11.98
CA LYS A 20 -1.20 0.80 -12.26
C LYS A 20 -1.61 1.48 -10.95
N LEU A 21 -1.39 2.77 -10.87
CA LEU A 21 -1.70 3.58 -9.70
C LEU A 21 -2.60 4.75 -10.11
N GLY A 22 -3.67 4.96 -9.35
CA GLY A 22 -4.60 6.05 -9.56
C GLY A 22 -4.85 6.81 -8.27
N ILE A 23 -4.88 8.12 -8.34
CA ILE A 23 -4.95 9.02 -7.21
C ILE A 23 -6.18 9.92 -7.29
N ALA A 24 -6.76 10.25 -6.15
CA ALA A 24 -7.84 11.22 -6.04
C ALA A 24 -7.64 12.15 -4.85
N GLU A 25 -8.35 13.28 -4.90
CA GLU A 25 -8.61 14.18 -3.79
C GLU A 25 -10.02 13.87 -3.26
N ALA A 26 -10.12 12.89 -2.36
CA ALA A 26 -11.39 12.46 -1.79
C ALA A 26 -11.87 13.35 -0.63
N ASN A 27 -11.05 14.31 -0.22
CA ASN A 27 -11.31 15.21 0.91
C ASN A 27 -11.59 14.43 2.21
N VAL A 28 -10.83 13.36 2.45
CA VAL A 28 -10.99 12.50 3.64
C VAL A 28 -10.92 13.34 4.92
N ARG A 29 -9.96 14.27 5.00
CA ARG A 29 -9.82 15.17 6.13
C ARG A 29 -9.71 16.65 5.72
N LYS A 30 -8.84 16.95 4.76
CA LYS A 30 -8.56 18.33 4.30
C LYS A 30 -8.79 18.40 2.79
N PRO A 31 -9.46 19.46 2.32
CA PRO A 31 -9.64 19.67 0.87
C PRO A 31 -8.30 20.00 0.18
N GLY A 32 -8.27 19.81 -1.13
CA GLY A 32 -7.13 20.18 -1.98
C GLY A 32 -5.88 19.34 -1.73
N ARG A 33 -6.04 18.09 -1.28
CA ARG A 33 -4.94 17.16 -1.01
C ARG A 33 -5.20 15.83 -1.67
N LYS A 34 -4.18 15.27 -2.32
CA LYS A 34 -4.16 13.87 -2.72
C LYS A 34 -4.21 13.02 -1.46
N ASP A 35 -5.32 12.32 -1.23
CA ASP A 35 -5.57 11.59 0.01
C ASP A 35 -6.22 10.21 -0.20
N LEU A 36 -6.37 9.81 -1.46
CA LEU A 36 -6.82 8.48 -1.84
C LEU A 36 -5.95 7.92 -2.96
N LEU A 37 -5.49 6.69 -2.77
CA LEU A 37 -4.69 5.93 -3.74
C LEU A 37 -5.34 4.58 -3.98
N VAL A 38 -5.47 4.19 -5.24
CA VAL A 38 -5.74 2.81 -5.66
C VAL A 38 -4.52 2.28 -6.41
N VAL A 39 -4.01 1.13 -5.98
CA VAL A 39 -3.03 0.34 -6.72
C VAL A 39 -3.77 -0.82 -7.35
N GLN A 40 -3.86 -0.85 -8.66
CA GLN A 40 -4.46 -1.94 -9.42
C GLN A 40 -3.38 -2.95 -9.81
N LEU A 41 -3.69 -4.22 -9.64
CA LEU A 41 -2.87 -5.36 -10.04
C LEU A 41 -3.59 -6.16 -11.13
N GLU A 42 -2.83 -6.60 -12.12
CA GLU A 42 -3.33 -7.58 -13.07
C GLU A 42 -3.55 -8.94 -12.39
N ASP A 43 -4.42 -9.73 -12.97
CA ASP A 43 -4.74 -11.05 -12.44
C ASP A 43 -3.51 -11.97 -12.42
N GLY A 44 -3.44 -12.84 -11.41
CA GLY A 44 -2.31 -13.72 -11.14
C GLY A 44 -1.19 -13.11 -10.30
N ALA A 45 -1.27 -11.83 -9.94
CA ALA A 45 -0.27 -11.20 -9.06
C ALA A 45 -0.18 -11.92 -7.70
N ARG A 46 1.04 -12.11 -7.21
CA ARG A 46 1.31 -12.67 -5.87
C ARG A 46 1.62 -11.55 -4.91
N VAL A 47 0.84 -11.48 -3.83
CA VAL A 47 0.93 -10.39 -2.85
C VAL A 47 1.15 -10.97 -1.46
N ALA A 48 2.09 -10.41 -0.73
CA ALA A 48 2.29 -10.71 0.68
C ALA A 48 2.61 -9.42 1.45
N GLY A 49 2.36 -9.45 2.75
CA GLY A 49 2.62 -8.30 3.62
C GLY A 49 3.05 -8.71 5.01
N VAL A 50 3.77 -7.81 5.65
CA VAL A 50 4.04 -7.80 7.09
C VAL A 50 3.36 -6.59 7.70
N PHE A 51 2.88 -6.74 8.93
CA PHE A 51 1.96 -5.78 9.54
C PHE A 51 2.37 -5.50 10.98
N THR A 52 1.92 -4.39 11.53
CA THR A 52 2.12 -4.00 12.92
C THR A 52 1.81 -5.14 13.89
N GLN A 53 2.61 -5.24 14.94
CA GLN A 53 2.38 -6.13 16.08
C GLN A 53 1.67 -5.43 17.24
N ASN A 54 1.26 -4.17 17.05
CA ASN A 54 0.52 -3.42 18.05
C ASN A 54 -0.81 -4.14 18.35
N ARG A 55 -1.10 -4.35 19.64
CA ARG A 55 -2.38 -4.95 20.07
C ARG A 55 -3.58 -4.07 19.75
N PHE A 56 -3.36 -2.76 19.72
CA PHE A 56 -4.36 -1.77 19.28
C PHE A 56 -4.34 -1.63 17.75
N CYS A 57 -4.62 -2.74 17.07
CA CYS A 57 -4.51 -2.86 15.63
C CYS A 57 -5.66 -2.15 14.92
N ALA A 58 -5.35 -1.36 13.91
CA ALA A 58 -6.35 -0.64 13.10
C ALA A 58 -7.22 -1.59 12.27
N ALA A 59 -8.46 -1.21 12.04
CA ALA A 59 -9.44 -1.98 11.28
C ALA A 59 -8.95 -2.40 9.87
N PRO A 60 -8.33 -1.51 9.06
CA PRO A 60 -7.82 -1.90 7.74
C PRO A 60 -6.73 -2.98 7.81
N VAL A 61 -5.89 -2.98 8.84
CA VAL A 61 -4.87 -4.03 9.03
C VAL A 61 -5.52 -5.39 9.31
N VAL A 62 -6.55 -5.40 10.17
CA VAL A 62 -7.33 -6.62 10.47
C VAL A 62 -7.95 -7.19 9.21
N VAL A 63 -8.61 -6.34 8.40
CA VAL A 63 -9.26 -6.75 7.14
C VAL A 63 -8.23 -7.23 6.13
N SER A 64 -7.11 -6.52 5.94
CA SER A 64 -6.06 -6.92 5.01
C SER A 64 -5.42 -8.27 5.38
N ARG A 65 -5.14 -8.51 6.66
CA ARG A 65 -4.67 -9.83 7.14
C ARG A 65 -5.69 -10.94 6.84
N GLN A 66 -6.98 -10.68 7.11
CA GLN A 66 -8.05 -11.62 6.84
C GLN A 66 -8.11 -11.96 5.34
N HIS A 67 -8.14 -10.97 4.47
CA HIS A 67 -8.21 -11.18 3.02
C HIS A 67 -6.99 -11.96 2.49
N LEU A 68 -5.76 -11.63 2.95
CA LEU A 68 -4.56 -12.37 2.56
C LEU A 68 -4.54 -13.82 3.07
N SER A 69 -5.20 -14.12 4.19
CA SER A 69 -5.23 -15.47 4.78
C SER A 69 -6.34 -16.35 4.21
N THR A 70 -7.43 -15.76 3.73
CA THR A 70 -8.63 -16.48 3.23
C THR A 70 -8.73 -16.53 1.71
N LEU A 71 -7.75 -15.95 1.00
CA LEU A 71 -7.74 -15.93 -0.46
C LEU A 71 -7.54 -17.35 -0.99
N ASP A 72 -8.43 -17.79 -1.87
CA ASP A 72 -8.34 -19.09 -2.53
C ASP A 72 -7.09 -19.20 -3.41
N ALA A 73 -6.60 -20.44 -3.60
CA ALA A 73 -5.39 -20.69 -4.40
C ALA A 73 -5.50 -20.20 -5.87
N HIS A 74 -6.74 -20.12 -6.38
CA HIS A 74 -7.04 -19.67 -7.76
C HIS A 74 -7.33 -18.16 -7.83
N GLN A 75 -7.37 -17.46 -6.71
CA GLN A 75 -7.61 -16.03 -6.66
C GLN A 75 -6.30 -15.26 -6.42
N SER A 76 -6.27 -14.03 -6.90
CA SER A 76 -5.17 -13.08 -6.65
C SER A 76 -5.72 -11.79 -6.08
N ILE A 77 -4.90 -11.06 -5.33
CA ILE A 77 -5.22 -9.68 -4.95
C ILE A 77 -5.26 -8.84 -6.23
N ARG A 78 -6.33 -8.07 -6.40
CA ARG A 78 -6.59 -7.23 -7.58
C ARG A 78 -6.35 -5.75 -7.30
N ALA A 79 -6.47 -5.33 -6.05
CA ALA A 79 -6.22 -3.93 -5.70
C ALA A 79 -5.77 -3.75 -4.25
N LEU A 80 -5.06 -2.65 -4.04
CA LEU A 80 -4.88 -2.01 -2.74
C LEU A 80 -5.59 -0.65 -2.77
N VAL A 81 -6.26 -0.28 -1.68
CA VAL A 81 -6.82 1.06 -1.50
C VAL A 81 -6.26 1.68 -0.23
N VAL A 82 -5.74 2.90 -0.35
CA VAL A 82 -5.07 3.60 0.75
C VAL A 82 -5.70 4.97 0.91
N ASN A 83 -6.24 5.27 2.09
CA ASN A 83 -6.66 6.61 2.43
C ASN A 83 -5.70 7.28 3.43
N THR A 84 -5.55 8.59 3.32
CA THR A 84 -4.79 9.42 4.28
C THR A 84 -5.68 10.43 4.97
N GLY A 85 -5.28 10.84 6.18
CA GLY A 85 -6.01 11.80 7.01
C GLY A 85 -6.78 11.18 8.16
N CYS A 86 -7.27 9.95 8.03
CA CYS A 86 -7.91 9.16 9.08
C CYS A 86 -7.29 7.76 9.14
N ALA A 87 -6.86 7.33 10.32
CA ALA A 87 -6.20 6.03 10.52
C ALA A 87 -7.19 4.86 10.60
N ASN A 88 -8.47 5.14 10.82
CA ASN A 88 -9.49 4.11 11.09
C ASN A 88 -9.03 3.12 12.18
N ALA A 89 -8.45 3.65 13.24
CA ALA A 89 -7.93 2.93 14.39
C ALA A 89 -8.65 3.39 15.66
N GLY A 90 -8.94 2.45 16.57
CA GLY A 90 -9.71 2.72 17.78
C GLY A 90 -11.19 2.99 17.52
N THR A 91 -11.71 2.55 16.38
CA THR A 91 -13.07 2.79 15.89
C THR A 91 -14.01 1.58 16.04
N GLY A 92 -13.55 0.52 16.70
CA GLY A 92 -14.35 -0.66 17.03
C GLY A 92 -14.97 -1.36 15.81
N SER A 93 -16.22 -1.83 15.97
CA SER A 93 -17.00 -2.52 14.93
C SER A 93 -17.24 -1.65 13.70
N ASP A 94 -17.48 -0.35 13.89
CA ASP A 94 -17.76 0.58 12.82
C ASP A 94 -16.54 0.76 11.91
N GLY A 95 -15.34 0.82 12.49
CA GLY A 95 -14.11 0.86 11.72
C GLY A 95 -13.91 -0.36 10.83
N LEU A 96 -14.21 -1.57 11.34
CA LEU A 96 -14.18 -2.81 10.57
C LEU A 96 -15.23 -2.78 9.44
N LYS A 97 -16.43 -2.31 9.73
CA LYS A 97 -17.50 -2.12 8.74
C LYS A 97 -17.05 -1.20 7.62
N HIS A 98 -16.55 0.00 7.95
CA HIS A 98 -16.09 1.00 6.97
C HIS A 98 -14.91 0.48 6.10
N ALA A 99 -13.97 -0.25 6.69
CA ALA A 99 -12.89 -0.88 5.94
C ALA A 99 -13.42 -1.90 4.91
N ARG A 100 -14.40 -2.73 5.30
CA ARG A 100 -15.05 -3.68 4.39
C ARG A 100 -15.90 -2.99 3.33
N GLU A 101 -16.66 -1.96 3.67
CA GLU A 101 -17.45 -1.16 2.72
C GLU A 101 -16.56 -0.55 1.63
N THR A 102 -15.39 -0.03 2.01
CA THR A 102 -14.39 0.45 1.04
C THR A 102 -13.97 -0.67 0.07
N CYS A 103 -13.70 -1.89 0.59
CA CYS A 103 -13.36 -3.04 -0.24
C CYS A 103 -14.50 -3.44 -1.17
N VAL A 104 -15.74 -3.49 -0.67
CA VAL A 104 -16.94 -3.83 -1.47
C VAL A 104 -17.15 -2.82 -2.59
N ALA A 105 -17.04 -1.52 -2.29
CA ALA A 105 -17.23 -0.46 -3.27
C ALA A 105 -16.18 -0.52 -4.39
N LEU A 106 -14.89 -0.67 -4.04
CA LEU A 106 -13.84 -0.78 -5.04
C LEU A 106 -13.96 -2.08 -5.86
N ALA A 107 -14.23 -3.20 -5.21
CA ALA A 107 -14.42 -4.49 -5.88
C ALA A 107 -15.55 -4.46 -6.91
N LYS A 108 -16.68 -3.82 -6.58
CA LYS A 108 -17.79 -3.61 -7.50
C LYS A 108 -17.37 -2.82 -8.75
N LEU A 109 -16.60 -1.76 -8.58
CA LEU A 109 -16.11 -0.93 -9.69
C LEU A 109 -15.10 -1.68 -10.57
N MET A 110 -14.32 -2.60 -9.98
CA MET A 110 -13.28 -3.36 -10.68
C MET A 110 -13.73 -4.72 -11.21
N GLY A 111 -14.95 -5.17 -10.90
CA GLY A 111 -15.46 -6.48 -11.29
C GLY A 111 -14.71 -7.64 -10.63
N CYS A 112 -14.34 -7.51 -9.34
CA CYS A 112 -13.66 -8.56 -8.59
C CYS A 112 -14.35 -8.81 -7.23
N ALA A 113 -13.88 -9.81 -6.48
CA ALA A 113 -14.42 -10.09 -5.15
C ALA A 113 -13.88 -9.10 -4.09
N PRO A 114 -14.65 -8.72 -3.07
CA PRO A 114 -14.18 -7.85 -1.98
C PRO A 114 -12.93 -8.38 -1.28
N SER A 115 -12.78 -9.71 -1.15
CA SER A 115 -11.59 -10.37 -0.59
C SER A 115 -10.31 -10.17 -1.42
N GLN A 116 -10.43 -9.74 -2.67
CA GLN A 116 -9.31 -9.43 -3.56
C GLN A 116 -8.84 -7.96 -3.44
N VAL A 117 -9.39 -7.19 -2.50
CA VAL A 117 -9.03 -5.79 -2.22
C VAL A 117 -8.44 -5.69 -0.81
N LEU A 118 -7.28 -5.04 -0.69
CA LEU A 118 -6.63 -4.78 0.60
C LEU A 118 -6.79 -3.31 0.99
N PRO A 119 -7.49 -3.00 2.10
CA PRO A 119 -7.61 -1.63 2.59
C PRO A 119 -6.44 -1.23 3.47
N PHE A 120 -6.04 0.04 3.38
CA PHE A 120 -5.03 0.68 4.24
C PHE A 120 -5.47 2.09 4.58
N SER A 121 -5.13 2.53 5.78
CA SER A 121 -5.45 3.88 6.26
C SER A 121 -4.27 4.45 7.04
N THR A 122 -4.14 5.76 7.03
CA THR A 122 -3.17 6.46 7.87
C THR A 122 -3.67 7.86 8.20
N GLY A 123 -3.31 8.38 9.38
CA GLY A 123 -3.72 9.71 9.84
C GLY A 123 -4.14 9.70 11.31
N VAL A 124 -5.21 10.42 11.62
CA VAL A 124 -5.68 10.57 13.00
C VAL A 124 -6.35 9.29 13.50
N ILE A 125 -6.00 8.91 14.72
CA ILE A 125 -6.55 7.77 15.47
C ILE A 125 -7.80 8.24 16.23
N MET A 126 -8.73 7.31 16.54
CA MET A 126 -9.96 7.55 17.31
C MET A 126 -11.01 8.43 16.61
N GLU A 127 -10.82 8.73 15.34
CA GLU A 127 -11.83 9.41 14.52
C GLU A 127 -12.50 8.41 13.56
N PRO A 128 -13.83 8.49 13.37
CA PRO A 128 -14.53 7.66 12.36
C PRO A 128 -14.01 7.94 10.96
N LEU A 129 -13.82 6.88 10.17
CA LEU A 129 -13.48 7.04 8.76
C LEU A 129 -14.68 7.63 8.00
N PRO A 130 -14.54 8.75 7.30
CA PRO A 130 -15.59 9.29 6.43
C PRO A 130 -15.70 8.43 5.15
N VAL A 131 -16.24 7.22 5.30
CA VAL A 131 -16.26 6.19 4.27
C VAL A 131 -16.97 6.63 2.99
N ASP A 132 -18.01 7.45 3.11
CA ASP A 132 -18.73 8.00 1.95
C ASP A 132 -17.82 8.85 1.06
N ARG A 133 -16.91 9.64 1.65
CA ARG A 133 -15.92 10.43 0.89
C ARG A 133 -14.91 9.51 0.20
N VAL A 134 -14.45 8.48 0.90
CA VAL A 134 -13.54 7.48 0.31
C VAL A 134 -14.21 6.82 -0.89
N ILE A 135 -15.44 6.32 -0.73
CA ILE A 135 -16.19 5.65 -1.79
C ILE A 135 -16.45 6.59 -2.97
N ALA A 136 -16.84 7.84 -2.71
CA ALA A 136 -17.07 8.84 -3.75
C ALA A 136 -15.79 9.16 -4.57
N GLY A 137 -14.60 9.05 -3.97
CA GLY A 137 -13.32 9.27 -4.65
C GLY A 137 -12.83 8.10 -5.50
N LEU A 138 -13.34 6.88 -5.30
CA LEU A 138 -12.86 5.69 -6.01
C LEU A 138 -12.97 5.79 -7.55
N PRO A 139 -14.08 6.28 -8.14
CA PRO A 139 -14.17 6.44 -9.59
C PRO A 139 -13.08 7.35 -10.16
N GLN A 140 -12.73 8.44 -9.45
CA GLN A 140 -11.64 9.33 -9.87
C GLN A 140 -10.28 8.63 -9.84
N CYS A 141 -9.99 7.82 -8.79
CA CYS A 141 -8.79 6.98 -8.75
C CYS A 141 -8.72 6.04 -9.96
N LEU A 142 -9.83 5.38 -10.30
CA LEU A 142 -9.86 4.44 -11.43
C LEU A 142 -9.67 5.16 -12.78
N ALA A 143 -10.20 6.37 -12.94
CA ALA A 143 -9.99 7.19 -14.12
C ALA A 143 -8.55 7.68 -14.27
N ASP A 144 -7.81 7.84 -13.16
CA ASP A 144 -6.40 8.28 -13.13
C ASP A 144 -5.38 7.13 -13.20
N LEU A 145 -5.79 5.89 -13.35
CA LEU A 145 -4.90 4.72 -13.34
C LEU A 145 -3.83 4.78 -14.45
N LYS A 146 -2.56 4.92 -14.05
CA LYS A 146 -1.39 4.99 -14.95
C LYS A 146 -0.22 4.18 -14.40
N PRO A 147 0.57 3.50 -15.27
CA PRO A 147 1.76 2.76 -14.82
C PRO A 147 2.85 3.65 -14.21
N ALA A 148 2.97 4.91 -14.67
CA ALA A 148 4.02 5.84 -14.25
C ALA A 148 3.63 6.72 -13.04
N ASN A 149 2.51 6.47 -12.38
CA ASN A 149 1.94 7.38 -11.36
C ASN A 149 2.61 7.27 -9.97
N TRP A 150 3.81 6.70 -9.88
CA TRP A 150 4.52 6.41 -8.64
C TRP A 150 4.81 7.67 -7.80
N ALA A 151 5.22 8.77 -8.43
CA ALA A 151 5.51 10.02 -7.71
C ALA A 151 4.25 10.61 -7.04
N ASN A 152 3.12 10.61 -7.75
CA ASN A 152 1.84 11.05 -7.20
C ASN A 152 1.34 10.11 -6.11
N ALA A 153 1.52 8.80 -6.27
CA ALA A 153 1.18 7.81 -5.26
C ALA A 153 1.98 8.02 -3.97
N ALA A 154 3.30 8.29 -4.08
CA ALA A 154 4.12 8.61 -2.92
C ALA A 154 3.64 9.87 -2.19
N GLN A 155 3.14 10.88 -2.91
CA GLN A 155 2.53 12.08 -2.29
C GLN A 155 1.20 11.74 -1.61
N ALA A 156 0.37 10.91 -2.23
CA ALA A 156 -0.98 10.59 -1.75
C ALA A 156 -0.98 9.82 -0.41
N ILE A 157 0.09 9.08 -0.11
CA ILE A 157 0.20 8.33 1.16
C ILE A 157 0.85 9.11 2.30
N MET A 158 1.35 10.33 2.06
CA MET A 158 2.00 11.16 3.10
C MET A 158 1.01 11.61 4.16
N THR A 159 1.49 11.79 5.39
CA THR A 159 0.74 12.44 6.49
C THR A 159 1.51 13.64 7.02
N THR A 160 2.48 13.41 7.89
CA THR A 160 3.39 14.41 8.47
C THR A 160 4.75 14.47 7.76
N ASP A 161 4.91 13.65 6.73
CA ASP A 161 6.11 13.65 5.91
C ASP A 161 6.33 15.01 5.25
N THR A 162 7.58 15.44 5.19
CA THR A 162 7.95 16.71 4.55
C THR A 162 8.28 16.55 3.06
N VAL A 163 8.65 15.33 2.65
CA VAL A 163 8.93 14.96 1.26
C VAL A 163 8.41 13.55 0.97
N PRO A 164 7.95 13.28 -0.27
CA PRO A 164 7.58 11.93 -0.68
C PRO A 164 8.81 11.02 -0.71
N LYS A 165 8.60 9.72 -0.49
CA LYS A 165 9.64 8.70 -0.52
C LYS A 165 9.30 7.65 -1.55
N ALA A 166 10.15 7.53 -2.58
CA ALA A 166 10.03 6.52 -3.62
C ALA A 166 11.40 6.18 -4.19
N ALA A 167 11.53 4.95 -4.68
CA ALA A 167 12.73 4.50 -5.37
C ALA A 167 12.40 3.41 -6.39
N SER A 168 13.21 3.35 -7.45
CA SER A 168 13.18 2.27 -8.44
C SER A 168 14.56 1.68 -8.63
N ARG A 169 14.60 0.39 -8.97
CA ARG A 169 15.79 -0.34 -9.36
C ARG A 169 15.45 -1.30 -10.50
N GLN A 170 16.42 -1.51 -11.38
CA GLN A 170 16.40 -2.56 -12.38
C GLN A 170 17.64 -3.43 -12.22
N PHE A 171 17.47 -4.71 -12.42
CA PHE A 171 18.55 -5.72 -12.43
C PHE A 171 18.14 -6.89 -13.30
N ASN A 172 19.11 -7.72 -13.69
CA ASN A 172 18.83 -8.88 -14.50
C ASN A 172 18.83 -10.16 -13.65
N ILE A 173 17.89 -11.05 -13.95
CA ILE A 173 17.91 -12.45 -13.52
C ILE A 173 18.08 -13.30 -14.79
N GLY A 174 19.27 -13.86 -14.99
CA GLY A 174 19.65 -14.37 -16.31
C GLY A 174 19.59 -13.25 -17.35
N ASP A 175 18.90 -13.50 -18.45
CA ASP A 175 18.75 -12.55 -19.56
C ASP A 175 17.50 -11.63 -19.40
N VAL A 176 16.73 -11.80 -18.32
CA VAL A 176 15.49 -11.05 -18.11
C VAL A 176 15.71 -9.86 -17.19
N GLN A 177 15.41 -8.67 -17.68
CA GLN A 177 15.41 -7.45 -16.86
C GLN A 177 14.18 -7.42 -15.95
N ILE A 178 14.42 -7.20 -14.66
CA ILE A 178 13.41 -7.09 -13.61
C ILE A 178 13.38 -5.65 -13.10
N THR A 179 12.18 -5.12 -12.95
CA THR A 179 11.93 -3.81 -12.36
C THR A 179 11.36 -3.97 -10.96
N VAL A 180 11.87 -3.17 -10.02
CA VAL A 180 11.31 -3.02 -8.67
C VAL A 180 11.10 -1.54 -8.41
N THR A 181 9.88 -1.14 -8.05
CA THR A 181 9.56 0.23 -7.67
C THR A 181 8.75 0.22 -6.37
N GLY A 182 9.06 1.11 -5.47
CA GLY A 182 8.37 1.21 -4.19
C GLY A 182 8.20 2.64 -3.73
N ILE A 183 7.17 2.81 -2.90
CA ILE A 183 6.84 4.04 -2.19
C ILE A 183 6.69 3.75 -0.71
N ALA A 184 7.03 4.73 0.13
CA ALA A 184 6.86 4.63 1.57
C ALA A 184 6.49 5.98 2.17
N LYS A 185 5.86 5.95 3.35
CA LYS A 185 5.61 7.12 4.17
C LYS A 185 5.93 6.82 5.63
N GLY A 186 6.24 7.86 6.40
CA GLY A 186 6.48 7.85 7.82
C GLY A 186 7.52 8.90 8.20
N ALA A 187 7.23 9.69 9.23
CA ALA A 187 8.11 10.74 9.76
C ALA A 187 8.11 10.81 11.30
N GLY A 188 7.14 10.18 11.95
CA GLY A 188 7.03 10.04 13.42
C GLY A 188 6.22 8.80 13.75
N MET A 189 6.16 8.45 15.04
CA MET A 189 5.60 7.19 15.56
C MET A 189 6.33 5.99 14.94
N ILE A 190 7.68 6.02 14.91
CA ILE A 190 8.52 5.00 14.26
C ILE A 190 9.38 4.29 15.29
N ARG A 191 9.18 2.96 15.38
CA ARG A 191 9.96 2.03 16.20
C ARG A 191 10.13 0.70 15.45
N PRO A 192 11.26 -0.03 15.58
CA PRO A 192 11.44 -1.38 15.04
C PRO A 192 10.30 -2.35 15.44
N ASN A 193 10.15 -3.46 14.73
CA ASN A 193 9.09 -4.48 14.80
C ASN A 193 7.83 -4.15 13.99
N MET A 194 8.01 -3.73 12.75
CA MET A 194 6.93 -3.23 11.89
C MET A 194 6.19 -2.09 12.58
N ALA A 195 6.93 -1.02 12.81
CA ALA A 195 6.43 0.21 13.41
C ALA A 195 6.43 1.35 12.40
N THR A 196 5.32 2.00 12.33
CA THR A 196 4.92 3.27 11.73
C THR A 196 5.40 3.58 10.34
N MET A 197 4.95 2.75 9.42
CA MET A 197 5.08 3.08 8.02
C MET A 197 4.00 2.39 7.18
N LEU A 198 3.68 3.01 6.10
CA LEU A 198 3.08 2.31 4.97
C LEU A 198 4.14 2.21 3.88
N GLY A 199 4.43 1.01 3.45
CA GLY A 199 5.36 0.73 2.36
C GLY A 199 4.73 -0.21 1.34
N TYR A 200 4.82 0.17 0.08
CA TYR A 200 4.30 -0.59 -1.04
C TYR A 200 5.39 -0.75 -2.07
N VAL A 201 5.79 -1.99 -2.31
CA VAL A 201 6.82 -2.34 -3.30
C VAL A 201 6.21 -3.28 -4.32
N ALA A 202 6.43 -2.99 -5.59
CA ALA A 202 6.01 -3.85 -6.68
C ALA A 202 7.21 -4.30 -7.51
N THR A 203 7.10 -5.50 -8.07
CA THR A 203 8.03 -6.04 -9.06
C THR A 203 7.25 -6.76 -10.17
N ASP A 204 7.80 -6.76 -11.37
CA ASP A 204 7.28 -7.55 -12.49
C ASP A 204 7.82 -9.00 -12.51
N ALA A 205 8.75 -9.34 -11.60
CA ALA A 205 9.28 -10.69 -11.48
C ALA A 205 8.18 -11.73 -11.25
N ARG A 206 8.34 -12.91 -11.86
CA ARG A 206 7.52 -14.08 -11.60
C ARG A 206 8.04 -14.80 -10.35
N VAL A 207 7.37 -14.62 -9.23
CA VAL A 207 7.78 -15.15 -7.93
C VAL A 207 6.66 -15.96 -7.31
N SER A 208 6.96 -17.13 -6.77
CA SER A 208 5.97 -17.94 -6.05
C SER A 208 5.54 -17.27 -4.74
N LEU A 209 4.29 -17.47 -4.30
CA LEU A 209 3.78 -16.86 -3.07
C LEU A 209 4.64 -17.15 -1.83
N PRO A 210 5.17 -18.36 -1.60
CA PRO A 210 6.10 -18.61 -0.50
C PRO A 210 7.35 -17.75 -0.55
N LEU A 211 7.91 -17.52 -1.74
CA LEU A 211 9.08 -16.65 -1.92
C LEU A 211 8.72 -15.18 -1.71
N VAL A 212 7.56 -14.71 -2.17
CA VAL A 212 7.08 -13.33 -1.90
C VAL A 212 6.94 -13.11 -0.39
N LYS A 213 6.38 -14.09 0.35
CA LYS A 213 6.27 -14.04 1.83
C LYS A 213 7.65 -13.95 2.49
N ARG A 214 8.62 -14.75 2.05
CA ARG A 214 9.99 -14.70 2.57
C ARG A 214 10.68 -13.39 2.22
N ALA A 215 10.52 -12.92 1.00
CA ALA A 215 11.14 -11.68 0.51
C ALA A 215 10.63 -10.45 1.27
N VAL A 216 9.32 -10.31 1.49
CA VAL A 216 8.77 -9.16 2.24
C VAL A 216 9.22 -9.16 3.71
N ALA A 217 9.27 -10.33 4.34
CA ALA A 217 9.75 -10.46 5.71
C ALA A 217 11.25 -10.12 5.81
N HIS A 218 12.08 -10.64 4.89
CA HIS A 218 13.50 -10.32 4.82
C HIS A 218 13.75 -8.83 4.56
N ALA A 219 13.04 -8.25 3.60
CA ALA A 219 13.15 -6.84 3.28
C ALA A 219 12.77 -5.95 4.48
N ALA A 220 11.68 -6.26 5.17
CA ALA A 220 11.28 -5.53 6.38
C ALA A 220 12.36 -5.58 7.46
N GLN A 221 12.93 -6.76 7.72
CA GLN A 221 13.94 -6.97 8.74
C GLN A 221 15.24 -6.20 8.48
N HIS A 222 15.62 -6.04 7.19
CA HIS A 222 16.87 -5.40 6.78
C HIS A 222 16.68 -3.94 6.31
N SER A 223 15.51 -3.35 6.52
CA SER A 223 15.21 -1.96 6.16
C SER A 223 14.38 -1.28 7.23
N PHE A 224 13.07 -1.37 7.16
CA PHE A 224 12.15 -0.63 8.01
C PHE A 224 12.26 -0.99 9.49
N ASN A 225 12.54 -2.24 9.82
CA ASN A 225 12.78 -2.67 11.20
C ASN A 225 14.12 -2.16 11.78
N CYS A 226 14.96 -1.53 10.97
CA CYS A 226 16.20 -0.91 11.41
C CYS A 226 16.05 0.60 11.71
N ILE A 227 14.83 1.15 11.60
CA ILE A 227 14.57 2.59 11.72
C ILE A 227 13.80 2.85 13.01
N THR A 228 14.24 3.84 13.78
CA THR A 228 13.47 4.41 14.90
C THR A 228 13.57 5.93 14.88
N VAL A 229 12.50 6.61 15.32
CA VAL A 229 12.44 8.08 15.44
C VAL A 229 12.10 8.49 16.88
N ASP A 230 11.01 7.99 17.43
CA ASP A 230 10.47 8.40 18.73
C ASP A 230 10.15 7.20 19.65
N GLY A 231 10.38 5.99 19.20
CA GLY A 231 10.14 4.78 19.97
C GLY A 231 8.67 4.33 20.06
N ASP A 232 7.75 5.00 19.39
CA ASP A 232 6.32 4.66 19.39
C ASP A 232 5.98 3.66 18.29
N THR A 233 5.03 2.74 18.58
CA THR A 233 4.54 1.73 17.64
C THR A 233 3.17 2.13 17.10
N SER A 234 3.01 2.22 15.79
CA SER A 234 1.75 2.57 15.15
C SER A 234 0.74 1.43 15.15
N THR A 235 -0.52 1.81 14.98
CA THR A 235 -1.68 0.93 14.84
C THR A 235 -1.86 0.38 13.41
N ASN A 236 -1.22 1.01 12.40
CA ASN A 236 -1.56 0.84 10.99
C ASN A 236 -0.44 0.27 10.12
N ASP A 237 0.75 0.02 10.69
CA ASP A 237 1.91 -0.34 9.89
C ASP A 237 1.67 -1.52 8.98
N SER A 238 2.07 -1.34 7.74
CA SER A 238 1.92 -2.34 6.70
C SER A 238 3.02 -2.19 5.66
N PHE A 239 3.73 -3.26 5.38
CA PHE A 239 4.68 -3.33 4.29
C PHE A 239 4.26 -4.45 3.34
N ILE A 240 3.90 -4.07 2.10
CA ILE A 240 3.31 -4.97 1.11
C ILE A 240 4.27 -5.12 -0.07
N LEU A 241 4.52 -6.36 -0.45
CA LEU A 241 5.24 -6.73 -1.66
C LEU A 241 4.28 -7.35 -2.66
N MET A 242 4.27 -6.81 -3.88
CA MET A 242 3.42 -7.21 -5.00
C MET A 242 4.31 -7.72 -6.14
N ALA A 243 4.19 -8.97 -6.53
CA ALA A 243 4.86 -9.54 -7.69
C ALA A 243 3.84 -9.81 -8.79
N SER A 244 3.86 -9.01 -9.86
CA SER A 244 2.88 -9.13 -10.94
C SER A 244 3.13 -10.34 -11.85
N GLY A 245 4.36 -10.82 -11.91
CA GLY A 245 4.75 -11.95 -12.75
C GLY A 245 4.77 -11.66 -14.25
N LYS A 246 4.87 -10.38 -14.63
CA LYS A 246 4.78 -9.93 -16.04
C LYS A 246 6.13 -9.82 -16.75
N ALA A 247 7.25 -9.95 -16.04
CA ALA A 247 8.54 -10.10 -16.70
C ALA A 247 8.58 -11.43 -17.47
N ALA A 248 9.27 -11.45 -18.61
CA ALA A 248 9.35 -12.61 -19.52
C ALA A 248 10.28 -13.72 -18.96
N MET A 249 10.10 -14.08 -17.68
CA MET A 249 10.83 -15.16 -17.03
C MET A 249 10.25 -16.52 -17.43
N SER A 250 11.12 -17.48 -17.76
CA SER A 250 10.73 -18.88 -17.86
C SER A 250 10.18 -19.38 -16.52
N ALA A 251 9.22 -20.28 -16.58
CA ALA A 251 8.58 -20.85 -15.39
C ALA A 251 9.56 -21.77 -14.65
#